data_c0a87aee68cacc526dc05e9a4b9a3340
#
_entry.id   c0a87aee68cacc526dc05e9a4b9a3340
#
_cell.length_a   1.000
_cell.length_b   1.000
_cell.length_c   1.000
_cell.angle_alpha   90.00
_cell.angle_beta   90.00
_cell.angle_gamma   90.00
#
_symmetry.space_group_name_H-M   'P 1'
#
loop_
_entity.id
_entity.type
_entity.pdbx_description
1 polymer ?
#
loop_
_entity_poly.entity_id
_entity_poly.type
_entity_poly.pdbx_seq_one_letter_code
_entity_poly.pdbx_strand_id
1 'polypeptide(L)'
;MSGTVLTSLKRKYSQAVGLSSYRDQHFKGNRTDQEHLLLLSTTLYVGNLSFYTTEEQIHELFSKCGDIKRIIMGLDKVRKTPCGFCFVEYYTREDSEHAIRYINGTRLDDRIVRTDWDAGFKEGRQYGRGKSGGQVRDEYRTDFDEGRGGYGQIIATKIKTKDSV
;
A
#
# COMPACT_ATOMS: atom_id res chain seq x y z
N MET A 1 0.92 10.15 32.80
CA MET A 1 0.17 8.92 32.54
C MET A 1 1.08 7.73 32.68
N SER A 2 0.61 6.68 33.32
CA SER A 2 1.38 5.43 33.39
C SER A 2 1.48 4.80 32.00
N GLY A 3 2.59 4.14 31.71
CA GLY A 3 2.77 3.47 30.41
C GLY A 3 1.71 2.41 30.10
N THR A 4 1.09 1.84 31.14
CA THR A 4 0.04 0.81 31.03
C THR A 4 -1.26 1.40 30.44
N VAL A 5 -1.66 2.60 30.86
CA VAL A 5 -2.86 3.28 30.34
C VAL A 5 -2.67 3.66 28.87
N LEU A 6 -1.51 4.19 28.52
CA LEU A 6 -1.18 4.54 27.14
C LEU A 6 -1.17 3.31 26.23
N THR A 7 -0.62 2.18 26.68
CA THR A 7 -0.59 0.92 25.93
C THR A 7 -2.02 0.37 25.73
N SER A 8 -2.86 0.45 26.77
CA SER A 8 -4.27 0.01 26.67
C SER A 8 -5.05 0.87 25.69
N LEU A 9 -4.89 2.19 25.73
CA LEU A 9 -5.53 3.10 24.78
C LEU A 9 -5.07 2.85 23.36
N LYS A 10 -3.76 2.66 23.14
CA LYS A 10 -3.20 2.30 21.83
C LYS A 10 -3.80 1.02 21.28
N ARG A 11 -3.93 -0.01 22.12
CA ARG A 11 -4.51 -1.30 21.71
C ARG A 11 -5.99 -1.13 21.31
N LYS A 12 -6.77 -0.44 22.10
CA LYS A 12 -8.18 -0.15 21.80
C LYS A 12 -8.32 0.65 20.50
N TYR A 13 -7.47 1.65 20.33
CA TYR A 13 -7.48 2.49 19.15
C TYR A 13 -7.08 1.71 17.89
N SER A 14 -6.07 0.86 17.98
CA SER A 14 -5.64 -0.01 16.88
C SER A 14 -6.76 -0.94 16.42
N GLN A 15 -7.49 -1.53 17.35
CA GLN A 15 -8.64 -2.37 17.04
C GLN A 15 -9.77 -1.58 16.38
N ALA A 16 -10.02 -0.36 16.87
CA ALA A 16 -11.10 0.50 16.37
C ALA A 16 -10.83 1.01 14.95
N VAL A 17 -9.57 1.23 14.57
CA VAL A 17 -9.20 1.84 13.27
C VAL A 17 -8.58 0.85 12.28
N GLY A 18 -8.56 -0.43 12.59
CA GLY A 18 -8.11 -1.48 11.66
C GLY A 18 -6.61 -1.47 11.38
N LEU A 19 -5.78 -1.13 12.36
CA LEU A 19 -4.32 -1.25 12.23
C LEU A 19 -3.92 -2.70 12.04
N SER A 20 -3.21 -3.00 10.95
CA SER A 20 -2.63 -4.32 10.71
C SER A 20 -1.41 -4.57 11.57
N SER A 21 -0.90 -5.81 11.53
CA SER A 21 0.36 -6.17 12.20
C SER A 21 1.60 -5.76 11.40
N TYR A 22 1.41 -5.41 10.12
CA TYR A 22 2.52 -5.02 9.26
C TYR A 22 3.17 -3.71 9.73
N ARG A 23 4.51 -3.69 9.74
CA ARG A 23 5.29 -2.47 9.99
C ARG A 23 6.41 -2.37 8.97
N ASP A 24 6.56 -1.18 8.37
CA ASP A 24 7.60 -0.92 7.40
C ASP A 24 8.98 -1.01 8.06
N GLN A 25 9.82 -1.92 7.58
CA GLN A 25 11.17 -2.13 8.09
C GLN A 25 12.15 -1.01 7.71
N HIS A 26 11.82 -0.23 6.68
CA HIS A 26 12.64 0.89 6.21
C HIS A 26 12.29 2.21 6.90
N PHE A 27 11.37 2.18 7.86
CA PHE A 27 11.01 3.38 8.63
C PHE A 27 12.22 3.90 9.40
N LYS A 28 12.49 5.20 9.26
CA LYS A 28 13.56 5.89 9.99
C LYS A 28 13.02 6.40 11.33
N GLY A 29 13.45 5.79 12.41
CA GLY A 29 12.98 6.07 13.73
C GLY A 29 12.78 4.78 14.51
N ASN A 30 12.39 4.88 15.77
CA ASN A 30 12.13 3.69 16.58
C ASN A 30 10.68 3.21 16.40
N ARG A 31 10.36 2.05 16.96
CA ARG A 31 9.03 1.46 16.88
C ARG A 31 7.96 2.32 17.55
N THR A 32 8.29 2.99 18.64
CA THR A 32 7.37 3.89 19.34
C THR A 32 6.98 5.06 18.46
N ASP A 33 7.93 5.67 17.76
CA ASP A 33 7.68 6.76 16.81
C ASP A 33 6.81 6.29 15.65
N GLN A 34 7.09 5.11 15.10
CA GLN A 34 6.31 4.52 14.03
C GLN A 34 4.86 4.27 14.45
N GLU A 35 4.65 3.66 15.62
CA GLU A 35 3.31 3.42 16.17
C GLU A 35 2.54 4.72 16.39
N HIS A 36 3.21 5.74 16.90
CA HIS A 36 2.61 7.06 17.13
C HIS A 36 2.17 7.71 15.81
N LEU A 37 3.03 7.69 14.79
CA LEU A 37 2.71 8.23 13.48
C LEU A 37 1.55 7.47 12.82
N LEU A 38 1.50 6.15 12.96
CA LEU A 38 0.39 5.35 12.42
C LEU A 38 -0.95 5.71 13.06
N LEU A 39 -0.97 6.01 14.37
CA LEU A 39 -2.18 6.41 15.07
C LEU A 39 -2.70 7.79 14.64
N LEU A 40 -1.81 8.68 14.19
CA LEU A 40 -2.15 10.04 13.78
C LEU A 40 -2.24 10.20 12.26
N SER A 41 -1.84 9.19 11.51
CA SER A 41 -1.70 9.28 10.05
C SER A 41 -3.02 9.58 9.34
N THR A 42 -2.92 10.36 8.27
CA THR A 42 -3.96 10.57 7.27
C THR A 42 -3.59 9.93 5.93
N THR A 43 -2.51 9.15 5.88
CA THR A 43 -2.01 8.49 4.69
C THR A 43 -2.32 7.01 4.72
N LEU A 44 -2.85 6.51 3.60
CA LEU A 44 -3.10 5.09 3.38
C LEU A 44 -2.15 4.54 2.33
N TYR A 45 -1.62 3.35 2.58
CA TYR A 45 -1.07 2.49 1.56
C TYR A 45 -2.21 1.73 0.89
N VAL A 46 -2.24 1.73 -0.43
CA VAL A 46 -3.27 1.03 -1.22
C VAL A 46 -2.56 0.02 -2.11
N GLY A 47 -2.85 -1.25 -1.90
CA GLY A 47 -2.18 -2.34 -2.57
C GLY A 47 -3.11 -3.26 -3.35
N ASN A 48 -2.51 -4.27 -3.97
CA ASN A 48 -3.16 -5.23 -4.84
C ASN A 48 -3.85 -4.60 -6.04
N LEU A 49 -3.33 -3.49 -6.52
CA LEU A 49 -3.86 -2.81 -7.70
C LEU A 49 -3.38 -3.50 -8.98
N SER A 50 -4.17 -3.38 -10.04
CA SER A 50 -3.70 -3.68 -11.39
C SER A 50 -2.61 -2.67 -11.78
N PHE A 51 -1.65 -3.11 -12.59
CA PHE A 51 -0.67 -2.20 -13.19
C PHE A 51 -1.32 -1.17 -14.13
N TYR A 52 -2.52 -1.44 -14.59
CA TYR A 52 -3.28 -0.59 -15.51
C TYR A 52 -4.23 0.38 -14.79
N THR A 53 -4.39 0.26 -13.47
CA THR A 53 -5.24 1.17 -12.69
C THR A 53 -4.66 2.57 -12.71
N THR A 54 -5.49 3.55 -13.06
CA THR A 54 -5.06 4.94 -13.21
C THR A 54 -5.26 5.74 -11.92
N GLU A 55 -4.55 6.87 -11.83
CA GLU A 55 -4.74 7.82 -10.73
C GLU A 55 -6.17 8.34 -10.65
N GLU A 56 -6.81 8.61 -11.81
CA GLU A 56 -8.19 9.05 -11.87
C GLU A 56 -9.16 8.04 -11.26
N GLN A 57 -8.96 6.75 -11.52
CA GLN A 57 -9.78 5.69 -10.91
C GLN A 57 -9.61 5.66 -9.40
N ILE A 58 -8.39 5.80 -8.90
CA ILE A 58 -8.10 5.88 -7.46
C ILE A 58 -8.80 7.10 -6.86
N HIS A 59 -8.66 8.25 -7.49
CA HIS A 59 -9.28 9.50 -7.03
C HIS A 59 -10.81 9.35 -6.96
N GLU A 60 -11.44 8.80 -8.00
CA GLU A 60 -12.88 8.60 -8.04
C GLU A 60 -13.36 7.70 -6.90
N LEU A 61 -12.67 6.60 -6.65
CA LEU A 61 -13.04 5.66 -5.60
C LEU A 61 -12.84 6.26 -4.21
N PHE A 62 -11.67 6.81 -3.93
CA PHE A 62 -11.31 7.28 -2.59
C PHE A 62 -11.93 8.62 -2.23
N SER A 63 -12.28 9.47 -3.20
CA SER A 63 -12.97 10.75 -2.94
C SER A 63 -14.39 10.56 -2.41
N LYS A 64 -14.97 9.37 -2.54
CA LYS A 64 -16.25 9.04 -1.90
C LYS A 64 -16.20 9.08 -0.37
N CYS A 65 -15.02 8.94 0.21
CA CYS A 65 -14.83 8.92 1.66
C CYS A 65 -14.40 10.27 2.23
N GLY A 66 -13.99 11.22 1.39
CA GLY A 66 -13.57 12.55 1.82
C GLY A 66 -12.62 13.22 0.84
N ASP A 67 -12.19 14.42 1.19
CA ASP A 67 -11.31 15.23 0.35
C ASP A 67 -9.88 14.69 0.38
N ILE A 68 -9.37 14.39 -0.80
CA ILE A 68 -8.02 13.86 -0.98
C ILE A 68 -7.03 15.02 -1.08
N LYS A 69 -5.99 14.99 -0.25
CA LYS A 69 -4.90 15.95 -0.29
C LYS A 69 -3.93 15.64 -1.43
N ARG A 70 -3.55 14.36 -1.60
CA ARG A 70 -2.72 13.92 -2.72
C ARG A 70 -2.79 12.41 -2.91
N ILE A 71 -2.46 11.99 -4.14
CA ILE A 71 -2.27 10.60 -4.50
C ILE A 71 -0.85 10.48 -5.06
N ILE A 72 -0.10 9.47 -4.59
CA ILE A 72 1.22 9.15 -5.10
C ILE A 72 1.17 7.73 -5.66
N MET A 73 1.23 7.61 -6.98
CA MET A 73 1.24 6.30 -7.64
C MET A 73 2.56 5.59 -7.37
N GLY A 74 2.47 4.31 -7.01
CA GLY A 74 3.64 3.44 -6.89
C GLY A 74 4.20 3.12 -8.27
N LEU A 75 5.50 3.26 -8.43
CA LEU A 75 6.18 3.10 -9.71
C LEU A 75 7.26 2.03 -9.64
N ASP A 76 7.41 1.29 -10.73
CA ASP A 76 8.59 0.47 -10.96
C ASP A 76 9.82 1.37 -10.92
N LYS A 77 10.81 1.01 -10.13
CA LYS A 77 12.01 1.84 -9.92
C LYS A 77 12.82 2.05 -11.20
N VAL A 78 12.85 1.06 -12.07
CA VAL A 78 13.62 1.07 -13.31
C VAL A 78 12.81 1.69 -14.45
N ARG A 79 11.58 1.19 -14.66
CA ARG A 79 10.72 1.58 -15.79
C ARG A 79 9.94 2.86 -15.55
N LYS A 80 9.75 3.25 -14.30
CA LYS A 80 8.93 4.41 -13.89
C LYS A 80 7.46 4.29 -14.32
N THR A 81 6.97 3.08 -14.44
CA THR A 81 5.57 2.76 -14.76
C THR A 81 4.83 2.27 -13.53
N PRO A 82 3.49 2.41 -13.46
CA PRO A 82 2.71 1.93 -12.31
C PRO A 82 2.97 0.45 -12.01
N CYS A 83 3.18 0.13 -10.73
CA CYS A 83 3.51 -1.22 -10.31
C CYS A 83 2.56 -1.81 -9.25
N GLY A 84 1.33 -1.30 -9.18
CA GLY A 84 0.24 -1.96 -8.48
C GLY A 84 0.03 -1.54 -7.04
N PHE A 85 0.53 -0.38 -6.64
CA PHE A 85 0.23 0.22 -5.35
C PHE A 85 0.22 1.75 -5.46
N CYS A 86 -0.32 2.41 -4.45
CA CYS A 86 -0.24 3.87 -4.33
C CYS A 86 -0.37 4.28 -2.87
N PHE A 87 -0.11 5.56 -2.61
CA PHE A 87 -0.45 6.22 -1.35
C PHE A 87 -1.58 7.20 -1.60
N VAL A 88 -2.55 7.22 -0.69
CA VAL A 88 -3.64 8.19 -0.70
C VAL A 88 -3.59 8.95 0.62
N GLU A 89 -3.42 10.26 0.55
CA GLU A 89 -3.42 11.12 1.73
C GLU A 89 -4.68 11.97 1.75
N TYR A 90 -5.43 11.89 2.85
CA TYR A 90 -6.58 12.74 3.12
C TYR A 90 -6.17 13.97 3.94
N TYR A 91 -7.03 14.97 3.96
CA TYR A 91 -6.84 16.11 4.84
C TYR A 91 -7.13 15.78 6.30
N THR A 92 -8.03 14.83 6.56
CA THR A 92 -8.45 14.50 7.93
C THR A 92 -8.27 13.02 8.24
N ARG A 93 -8.01 12.72 9.50
CA ARG A 93 -7.97 11.33 10.00
C ARG A 93 -9.31 10.62 9.83
N GLU A 94 -10.42 11.32 10.09
CA GLU A 94 -11.77 10.78 9.99
C GLU A 94 -12.05 10.23 8.60
N ASP A 95 -11.70 10.96 7.54
CA ASP A 95 -11.90 10.52 6.16
C ASP A 95 -11.03 9.32 5.82
N SER A 96 -9.80 9.29 6.35
CA SER A 96 -8.89 8.14 6.20
C SER A 96 -9.48 6.88 6.86
N GLU A 97 -10.07 7.03 8.04
CA GLU A 97 -10.75 5.93 8.74
C GLU A 97 -11.95 5.41 7.95
N HIS A 98 -12.72 6.30 7.33
CA HIS A 98 -13.82 5.91 6.46
C HIS A 98 -13.31 5.07 5.28
N ALA A 99 -12.21 5.45 4.67
CA ALA A 99 -11.63 4.71 3.55
C ALA A 99 -11.17 3.31 3.98
N ILE A 100 -10.49 3.19 5.12
CA ILE A 100 -10.13 1.88 5.69
C ILE A 100 -11.38 1.02 5.91
N ARG A 101 -12.43 1.60 6.44
CA ARG A 101 -13.67 0.87 6.78
C ARG A 101 -14.45 0.45 5.56
N TYR A 102 -14.58 1.33 4.55
CA TYR A 102 -15.54 1.14 3.47
C TYR A 102 -14.93 0.76 2.13
N ILE A 103 -13.64 1.04 1.90
CA ILE A 103 -12.96 0.72 0.65
C ILE A 103 -12.12 -0.55 0.74
N ASN A 104 -11.49 -0.80 1.89
CA ASN A 104 -10.68 -2.02 2.04
C ASN A 104 -11.53 -3.26 1.77
N GLY A 105 -11.05 -4.13 0.89
CA GLY A 105 -11.76 -5.34 0.51
C GLY A 105 -12.80 -5.16 -0.60
N THR A 106 -13.01 -3.96 -1.12
CA THR A 106 -13.88 -3.73 -2.29
C THR A 106 -13.15 -4.03 -3.59
N ARG A 107 -13.87 -4.04 -4.70
CA ARG A 107 -13.31 -4.33 -6.01
C ARG A 107 -13.00 -3.06 -6.81
N LEU A 108 -11.84 -3.08 -7.47
CA LEU A 108 -11.43 -2.11 -8.47
C LEU A 108 -10.66 -2.86 -9.56
N ASP A 109 -11.05 -2.70 -10.82
CA ASP A 109 -10.47 -3.41 -11.97
C ASP A 109 -10.43 -4.95 -11.75
N ASP A 110 -11.53 -5.50 -11.25
CA ASP A 110 -11.71 -6.93 -10.92
C ASP A 110 -10.73 -7.47 -9.87
N ARG A 111 -10.16 -6.59 -9.06
CA ARG A 111 -9.23 -6.95 -7.99
C ARG A 111 -9.74 -6.44 -6.66
N ILE A 112 -9.43 -7.20 -5.61
CA ILE A 112 -9.74 -6.79 -4.24
C ILE A 112 -8.70 -5.75 -3.79
N VAL A 113 -9.16 -4.53 -3.53
CA VAL A 113 -8.31 -3.45 -3.03
C VAL A 113 -7.93 -3.71 -1.58
N ARG A 114 -6.65 -3.54 -1.26
CA ARG A 114 -6.12 -3.63 0.10
C ARG A 114 -5.67 -2.25 0.55
N THR A 115 -6.21 -1.80 1.68
CA THR A 115 -5.78 -0.55 2.30
C THR A 115 -5.16 -0.83 3.66
N ASP A 116 -4.13 -0.07 4.00
CA ASP A 116 -3.49 -0.14 5.30
C ASP A 116 -3.00 1.25 5.70
N TRP A 117 -2.81 1.47 7.00
CA TRP A 117 -2.25 2.72 7.50
C TRP A 117 -0.78 2.83 7.13
N ASP A 118 -0.38 4.02 6.72
CA ASP A 118 1.01 4.35 6.45
C ASP A 118 1.45 5.50 7.35
N ALA A 119 2.70 5.47 7.81
CA ALA A 119 3.22 6.49 8.73
C ALA A 119 3.37 7.88 8.09
N GLY A 120 3.34 7.96 6.77
CA GLY A 120 3.46 9.18 5.98
C GLY A 120 4.41 8.99 4.82
N PHE A 121 4.05 9.57 3.67
CA PHE A 121 4.88 9.47 2.49
C PHE A 121 6.18 10.29 2.65
N LYS A 122 7.28 9.72 2.19
CA LYS A 122 8.56 10.41 2.01
C LYS A 122 9.11 10.05 0.64
N GLU A 123 9.79 11.01 0.02
CA GLU A 123 10.37 10.85 -1.31
C GLU A 123 11.23 9.58 -1.40
N GLY A 124 11.05 8.82 -2.46
CA GLY A 124 11.67 7.52 -2.68
C GLY A 124 10.79 6.33 -2.33
N ARG A 125 9.79 6.51 -1.49
CA ARG A 125 8.87 5.43 -1.10
C ARG A 125 7.87 5.05 -2.20
N GLN A 126 7.71 5.87 -3.22
CA GLN A 126 6.88 5.58 -4.37
C GLN A 126 7.44 4.46 -5.26
N TYR A 127 8.69 4.09 -5.09
CA TYR A 127 9.30 3.06 -5.92
C TYR A 127 9.14 1.67 -5.32
N GLY A 128 8.94 0.68 -6.20
CA GLY A 128 8.95 -0.73 -5.82
C GLY A 128 10.29 -1.14 -5.20
N ARG A 129 10.25 -2.04 -4.24
CA ARG A 129 11.43 -2.53 -3.48
C ARG A 129 11.92 -3.88 -3.96
N GLY A 130 11.31 -4.44 -5.00
CA GLY A 130 11.74 -5.69 -5.61
C GLY A 130 13.06 -5.51 -6.38
N LYS A 131 13.80 -6.58 -6.51
CA LYS A 131 15.10 -6.60 -7.19
C LYS A 131 15.01 -6.10 -8.64
N SER A 132 13.91 -6.44 -9.33
CA SER A 132 13.68 -6.02 -10.72
C SER A 132 13.04 -4.64 -10.86
N GLY A 133 12.73 -3.97 -9.74
CA GLY A 133 12.17 -2.62 -9.71
C GLY A 133 10.71 -2.52 -9.31
N GLY A 134 9.93 -3.59 -9.44
CA GLY A 134 8.54 -3.66 -8.99
C GLY A 134 8.42 -3.97 -7.50
N GLN A 135 7.21 -4.33 -7.06
CA GLN A 135 7.02 -4.76 -5.68
C GLN A 135 7.67 -6.13 -5.44
N VAL A 136 8.11 -6.37 -4.20
CA VAL A 136 8.75 -7.62 -3.80
C VAL A 136 7.87 -8.83 -4.12
N ARG A 137 6.56 -8.76 -3.87
CA ARG A 137 5.63 -9.85 -4.18
C ARG A 137 5.66 -10.28 -5.64
N ASP A 138 5.86 -9.35 -6.56
CA ASP A 138 5.90 -9.63 -8.00
C ASP A 138 7.23 -10.23 -8.45
N GLU A 139 8.25 -10.19 -7.61
CA GLU A 139 9.50 -10.89 -7.82
C GLU A 139 9.33 -12.41 -7.62
N TYR A 140 8.64 -12.80 -6.53
CA TYR A 140 8.59 -14.17 -6.05
C TYR A 140 7.27 -14.91 -6.34
N ARG A 141 6.25 -14.21 -6.76
CA ARG A 141 4.92 -14.75 -7.01
C ARG A 141 4.96 -15.85 -8.07
N THR A 142 4.31 -16.99 -7.79
CA THR A 142 4.30 -18.16 -8.67
C THR A 142 3.03 -18.30 -9.51
N ASP A 143 1.95 -17.61 -9.14
CA ASP A 143 0.69 -17.61 -9.90
C ASP A 143 0.74 -16.63 -11.07
N PHE A 144 -0.06 -16.92 -12.09
CA PHE A 144 -0.25 -16.01 -13.20
C PHE A 144 -1.28 -14.94 -12.82
N ASP A 145 -0.91 -13.68 -12.92
CA ASP A 145 -1.80 -12.55 -12.65
C ASP A 145 -1.72 -11.55 -13.81
N GLU A 146 -2.73 -11.57 -14.66
CA GLU A 146 -2.77 -10.72 -15.85
C GLU A 146 -2.66 -9.23 -15.53
N GLY A 147 -3.33 -8.78 -14.47
CA GLY A 147 -3.29 -7.38 -14.03
C GLY A 147 -1.95 -6.94 -13.48
N ARG A 148 -1.03 -7.87 -13.22
CA ARG A 148 0.29 -7.58 -12.66
C ARG A 148 1.43 -8.15 -13.51
N GLY A 149 1.26 -8.14 -14.81
CA GLY A 149 2.30 -8.52 -15.76
C GLY A 149 2.49 -10.03 -15.97
N GLY A 150 1.55 -10.86 -15.53
CA GLY A 150 1.59 -12.30 -15.71
C GLY A 150 2.27 -13.02 -14.54
N TYR A 151 3.29 -13.82 -14.80
CA TYR A 151 4.06 -14.49 -13.75
C TYR A 151 5.00 -13.53 -13.01
N GLY A 152 5.36 -13.85 -11.78
CA GLY A 152 6.43 -13.16 -11.06
C GLY A 152 7.77 -13.25 -11.79
N GLN A 153 8.67 -12.33 -11.52
CA GLN A 153 9.91 -12.16 -12.30
C GLN A 153 10.78 -13.42 -12.35
N ILE A 154 10.91 -14.16 -11.25
CA ILE A 154 11.73 -15.38 -11.20
C ILE A 154 11.14 -16.45 -12.14
N ILE A 155 9.83 -16.68 -12.08
CA ILE A 155 9.15 -17.65 -12.93
C ILE A 155 9.21 -17.23 -14.40
N ALA A 156 8.95 -15.95 -14.69
CA ALA A 156 9.02 -15.40 -16.05
C ALA A 156 10.40 -15.59 -16.66
N THR A 157 11.46 -15.36 -15.89
CA THR A 157 12.85 -15.56 -16.33
C THR A 157 13.13 -17.02 -16.64
N LYS A 158 12.66 -17.96 -15.79
CA LYS A 158 12.82 -19.41 -16.02
C LYS A 158 12.12 -19.87 -17.30
N ILE A 159 10.94 -19.35 -17.59
CA ILE A 159 10.19 -19.66 -18.82
C ILE A 159 10.97 -19.16 -20.04
N LYS A 160 11.44 -17.92 -20.04
CA LYS A 160 12.25 -17.36 -21.13
C LYS A 160 13.53 -18.16 -21.40
N THR A 161 14.19 -18.63 -20.35
CA THR A 161 15.40 -19.45 -20.48
C THR A 161 15.10 -20.80 -21.14
N LYS A 162 13.95 -21.41 -20.85
CA LYS A 162 13.52 -22.66 -21.52
C LYS A 162 13.22 -22.44 -23.00
N ASP A 163 12.57 -21.33 -23.34
CA ASP A 163 12.17 -21.04 -24.73
C ASP A 163 13.34 -20.64 -25.62
N SER A 164 14.46 -20.26 -25.05
CA SER A 164 15.68 -19.87 -25.79
C SER A 164 16.67 -21.00 -26.04
N VAL A 165 16.34 -22.25 -25.71
CA VAL A 165 17.16 -23.43 -25.93
C VAL A 165 16.72 -24.20 -27.18
#